data_2f5f5aec684378c064af54ae6ae5cd01
#
_entry.id   2f5f5aec684378c064af54ae6ae5cd01
#
_cell.length_a   1.000
_cell.length_b   1.000
_cell.length_c   1.000
_cell.angle_alpha   90.00
_cell.angle_beta   90.00
_cell.angle_gamma   90.00
#
_symmetry.space_group_name_H-M   'P 1'
#
loop_
_entity.id
_entity.type
_entity.pdbx_description
1 polymer ?
#
loop_
_entity_poly.entity_id
_entity_poly.type
_entity_poly.pdbx_seq_one_letter_code
_entity_poly.pdbx_strand_id
1 'polypeptide(L)'
;MLLLPATITLRESRDTLQLLTQALQSAPGEEVVIDASPLAQFDTSALAVLLECRRLAGAWGKGFSVRQAPPKLAELARLYGVDALLFAA
;
A
#
# COMPACT_ATOMS: atom_id res chain seq x y z
N MET A 1 -10.55 4.34 -5.61
CA MET A 1 -9.08 4.21 -5.74
C MET A 1 -8.40 5.19 -4.80
N LEU A 2 -7.42 4.71 -4.08
CA LEU A 2 -6.65 5.53 -3.14
C LEU A 2 -5.27 5.81 -3.72
N LEU A 3 -4.83 7.06 -3.64
CA LEU A 3 -3.50 7.45 -4.12
C LEU A 3 -2.50 7.44 -2.97
N LEU A 4 -1.32 6.88 -3.22
CA LEU A 4 -0.23 7.00 -2.25
C LEU A 4 0.39 8.39 -2.32
N PRO A 5 0.96 8.87 -1.20
CA PRO A 5 1.72 10.11 -1.24
C PRO A 5 3.03 9.93 -2.02
N ALA A 6 3.70 11.04 -2.33
CA ALA A 6 4.96 11.00 -3.05
C ALA A 6 6.12 10.42 -2.21
N THR A 7 6.03 10.50 -0.90
CA THR A 7 7.10 10.06 0.00
C THR A 7 6.54 9.17 1.11
N ILE A 8 7.09 7.97 1.23
CA ILE A 8 6.83 7.08 2.37
C ILE A 8 8.16 6.52 2.84
N THR A 9 8.77 7.19 3.80
CA THR A 9 9.95 6.68 4.50
C THR A 9 9.55 6.41 5.94
N LEU A 10 10.49 5.91 6.72
CA LEU A 10 10.24 5.63 8.13
C LEU A 10 9.67 6.84 8.87
N ARG A 11 10.07 8.04 8.46
CA ARG A 11 9.61 9.27 9.09
C ARG A 11 8.10 9.50 8.91
N GLU A 12 7.58 9.22 7.71
CA GLU A 12 6.17 9.48 7.37
C GLU A 12 5.28 8.27 7.56
N SER A 13 5.85 7.09 7.78
CA SER A 13 5.10 5.84 7.68
C SER A 13 3.90 5.77 8.62
N ARG A 14 4.04 6.27 9.85
CA ARG A 14 2.94 6.24 10.82
C ARG A 14 1.78 7.12 10.38
N ASP A 15 2.07 8.36 9.98
CA ASP A 15 1.04 9.30 9.54
C ASP A 15 0.37 8.81 8.26
N THR A 16 1.17 8.28 7.34
CA THR A 16 0.64 7.71 6.09
C THR A 16 -0.29 6.55 6.39
N LEU A 17 0.11 5.64 7.29
CA LEU A 17 -0.72 4.51 7.65
C LEU A 17 -2.04 4.96 8.28
N GLN A 18 -2.00 5.98 9.14
CA GLN A 18 -3.19 6.53 9.75
C GLN A 18 -4.18 7.06 8.72
N LEU A 19 -3.67 7.86 7.77
CA LEU A 19 -4.49 8.43 6.70
C LEU A 19 -5.09 7.33 5.82
N LEU A 20 -4.29 6.35 5.44
CA LEU A 20 -4.77 5.24 4.61
C LEU A 20 -5.78 4.38 5.35
N THR A 21 -5.58 4.15 6.65
CA THR A 21 -6.52 3.39 7.46
C THR A 21 -7.90 4.06 7.47
N GLN A 22 -7.94 5.38 7.67
CA GLN A 22 -9.19 6.13 7.65
C GLN A 22 -9.85 6.04 6.28
N ALA A 23 -9.07 6.18 5.21
CA ALA A 23 -9.58 6.09 3.85
C ALA A 23 -10.13 4.68 3.55
N LEU A 24 -9.45 3.64 4.04
CA LEU A 24 -9.91 2.27 3.87
C LEU A 24 -11.25 2.02 4.57
N GLN A 25 -11.40 2.54 5.78
CA GLN A 25 -12.65 2.39 6.53
C GLN A 25 -13.81 3.05 5.81
N SER A 26 -13.56 4.19 5.19
CA SER A 26 -14.59 4.98 4.52
C SER A 26 -14.83 4.57 3.07
N ALA A 27 -13.95 3.74 2.50
CA ALA A 27 -14.04 3.37 1.09
C ALA A 27 -15.29 2.54 0.84
N PRO A 28 -16.11 2.91 -0.16
CA PRO A 28 -17.26 2.11 -0.52
C PRO A 28 -16.84 0.85 -1.29
N GLY A 29 -17.70 -0.18 -1.24
CA GLY A 29 -17.49 -1.38 -2.03
C GLY A 29 -16.61 -2.41 -1.34
N GLU A 30 -16.38 -3.51 -2.06
CA GLU A 30 -15.73 -4.70 -1.54
C GLU A 30 -14.25 -4.79 -1.92
N GLU A 31 -13.77 -3.89 -2.76
CA GLU A 31 -12.42 -3.92 -3.28
C GLU A 31 -11.71 -2.62 -2.98
N VAL A 32 -10.52 -2.73 -2.41
CA VAL A 32 -9.64 -1.59 -2.17
C VAL A 32 -8.53 -1.62 -3.22
N VAL A 33 -8.43 -0.56 -4.01
CA VAL A 33 -7.37 -0.40 -5.00
C VAL A 33 -6.50 0.79 -4.61
N ILE A 34 -5.22 0.55 -4.46
CA ILE A 34 -4.24 1.60 -4.16
C ILE A 34 -3.43 1.87 -5.41
N ASP A 35 -3.37 3.13 -5.82
CA ASP A 35 -2.54 3.58 -6.93
C ASP A 35 -1.22 4.10 -6.37
N ALA A 36 -0.14 3.42 -6.67
CA ALA A 36 1.19 3.74 -6.19
C ALA A 36 1.97 4.64 -7.14
N SER A 37 1.36 5.08 -8.24
CA SER A 37 2.08 5.88 -9.24
C SER A 37 2.67 7.19 -8.70
N PRO A 38 2.06 7.90 -7.71
CA PRO A 38 2.67 9.12 -7.18
C PRO A 38 3.91 8.87 -6.32
N LEU A 39 4.13 7.64 -5.85
CA LEU A 39 5.22 7.35 -4.91
C LEU A 39 6.56 7.50 -5.60
N ALA A 40 7.38 8.43 -5.11
CA ALA A 40 8.68 8.76 -5.69
C ALA A 40 9.85 8.49 -4.74
N GLN A 41 9.68 8.72 -3.44
CA GLN A 41 10.73 8.53 -2.43
C GLN A 41 10.21 7.58 -1.35
N PHE A 42 10.92 6.47 -1.14
CA PHE A 42 10.47 5.47 -0.20
C PHE A 42 11.62 4.58 0.25
N ASP A 43 11.40 3.92 1.38
CA ASP A 43 12.27 2.85 1.88
C ASP A 43 11.38 1.63 2.20
N THR A 44 11.93 0.67 2.96
CA THR A 44 11.17 -0.55 3.29
C THR A 44 9.92 -0.28 4.10
N SER A 45 9.81 0.87 4.76
CA SER A 45 8.60 1.20 5.51
C SER A 45 7.38 1.35 4.60
N ALA A 46 7.57 1.68 3.31
CA ALA A 46 6.48 1.68 2.35
C ALA A 46 5.85 0.29 2.21
N LEU A 47 6.68 -0.75 2.19
CA LEU A 47 6.18 -2.13 2.16
C LEU A 47 5.39 -2.46 3.41
N ALA A 48 5.90 -2.05 4.57
CA ALA A 48 5.22 -2.28 5.84
C ALA A 48 3.84 -1.61 5.87
N VAL A 49 3.76 -0.37 5.38
CA VAL A 49 2.49 0.35 5.29
C VAL A 49 1.50 -0.39 4.38
N LEU A 50 1.95 -0.81 3.21
CA LEU A 50 1.08 -1.51 2.27
C LEU A 50 0.62 -2.86 2.81
N LEU A 51 1.51 -3.61 3.48
CA LEU A 51 1.15 -4.88 4.08
C LEU A 51 0.13 -4.71 5.20
N GLU A 52 0.27 -3.67 6.01
CA GLU A 52 -0.71 -3.38 7.05
C GLU A 52 -2.06 -2.99 6.46
N CYS A 53 -2.07 -2.21 5.38
CA CYS A 53 -3.31 -1.88 4.67
C CYS A 53 -3.99 -3.14 4.15
N ARG A 54 -3.22 -4.08 3.60
CA ARG A 54 -3.74 -5.36 3.13
C ARG A 54 -4.37 -6.15 4.27
N ARG A 55 -3.69 -6.20 5.40
CA ARG A 55 -4.18 -6.91 6.58
C ARG A 55 -5.51 -6.32 7.05
N LEU A 56 -5.60 -5.00 7.12
CA LEU A 56 -6.81 -4.31 7.56
C LEU A 56 -7.96 -4.52 6.58
N ALA A 57 -7.69 -4.41 5.27
CA ALA A 57 -8.70 -4.65 4.26
C ALA A 57 -9.28 -6.07 4.39
N GLY A 58 -8.41 -7.06 4.59
CA GLY A 58 -8.84 -8.43 4.81
C GLY A 58 -9.69 -8.59 6.06
N ALA A 59 -9.33 -7.89 7.14
CA ALA A 59 -10.09 -7.93 8.38
C ALA A 59 -11.51 -7.38 8.21
N TRP A 60 -11.69 -6.46 7.26
CA TRP A 60 -12.99 -5.87 6.95
C TRP A 60 -13.69 -6.59 5.78
N GLY A 61 -13.17 -7.73 5.36
CA GLY A 61 -13.77 -8.53 4.28
C GLY A 61 -13.62 -7.91 2.90
N LYS A 62 -12.61 -7.06 2.70
CA LYS A 62 -12.39 -6.38 1.42
C LYS A 62 -11.20 -6.98 0.69
N GLY A 63 -11.31 -7.05 -0.64
CA GLY A 63 -10.18 -7.35 -1.50
C GLY A 63 -9.19 -6.18 -1.51
N PHE A 64 -7.94 -6.47 -1.86
CA PHE A 64 -6.87 -5.47 -1.83
C PHE A 64 -5.95 -5.66 -3.03
N SER A 65 -5.64 -4.56 -3.70
CA SER A 65 -4.65 -4.58 -4.78
C SER A 65 -3.90 -3.26 -4.83
N VAL A 66 -2.65 -3.32 -5.30
CA VAL A 66 -1.81 -2.16 -5.51
C VAL A 66 -1.51 -2.10 -7.01
N ARG A 67 -1.75 -0.96 -7.62
CA ARG A 67 -1.55 -0.75 -9.05
C ARG A 67 -0.47 0.29 -9.30
N GLN A 68 0.19 0.15 -10.45
CA GLN A 68 1.17 1.10 -10.94
C GLN A 68 2.32 1.33 -9.96
N ALA A 69 2.78 0.26 -9.34
CA ALA A 69 3.93 0.34 -8.45
C ALA A 69 5.17 0.78 -9.21
N PRO A 70 5.93 1.74 -8.69
CA PRO A 70 7.22 2.07 -9.29
C PRO A 70 8.10 0.82 -9.38
N PRO A 71 8.91 0.67 -10.44
CA PRO A 71 9.76 -0.53 -10.59
C PRO A 71 10.62 -0.82 -9.38
N LYS A 72 11.18 0.20 -8.74
CA LYS A 72 12.03 0.02 -7.55
C LYS A 72 11.23 -0.52 -6.37
N LEU A 73 9.97 -0.14 -6.24
CA LEU A 73 9.12 -0.67 -5.18
C LEU A 73 8.82 -2.15 -5.43
N ALA A 74 8.53 -2.51 -6.67
CA ALA A 74 8.29 -3.90 -7.03
C ALA A 74 9.53 -4.77 -6.81
N GLU A 75 10.71 -4.24 -7.14
CA GLU A 75 11.97 -4.95 -6.90
C GLU A 75 12.22 -5.15 -5.41
N LEU A 76 11.96 -4.13 -4.61
CA LEU A 76 12.13 -4.19 -3.16
C LEU A 76 11.18 -5.23 -2.56
N ALA A 77 9.93 -5.24 -3.00
CA ALA A 77 8.95 -6.22 -2.54
C ALA A 77 9.37 -7.65 -2.89
N ARG A 78 9.93 -7.83 -4.10
CA ARG A 78 10.42 -9.13 -4.54
C ARG A 78 11.60 -9.59 -3.68
N LEU A 79 12.49 -8.68 -3.36
CA LEU A 79 13.64 -8.97 -2.50
C LEU A 79 13.21 -9.49 -1.13
N TYR A 80 12.14 -8.93 -0.59
CA TYR A 80 11.60 -9.35 0.70
C TYR A 80 10.54 -10.46 0.60
N GLY A 81 10.27 -10.93 -0.62
CA GLY A 81 9.34 -12.05 -0.82
C GLY A 81 7.88 -11.72 -0.60
N VAL A 82 7.49 -10.45 -0.71
CA VAL A 82 6.11 -10.02 -0.46
C VAL A 82 5.42 -9.47 -1.72
N ASP A 83 6.06 -9.54 -2.87
CA ASP A 83 5.50 -9.03 -4.12
C ASP A 83 4.17 -9.72 -4.49
N ALA A 84 4.08 -11.02 -4.28
CA ALA A 84 2.85 -11.75 -4.57
C ALA A 84 1.68 -11.31 -3.67
N LEU A 85 1.97 -10.85 -2.46
CA LEU A 85 0.95 -10.36 -1.54
C LEU A 85 0.44 -8.98 -1.94
N LEU A 86 1.30 -8.14 -2.50
CA LEU A 86 0.98 -6.74 -2.79
C LEU A 86 0.60 -6.50 -4.24
N PHE A 87 1.28 -7.16 -5.18
CA PHE A 87 1.16 -6.86 -6.60
C PHE A 87 0.65 -8.05 -7.41
N ALA A 88 -0.10 -8.92 -6.79
CA ALA A 88 -0.68 -10.05 -7.48
C ALA A 88 -1.56 -9.53 -8.63
N ALA A 89 -1.27 -10.01 -9.82
CA ALA A 89 -2.01 -9.61 -11.00
C ALA A 89 -3.40 -10.24 -10.99
#